data_ae7b757c5762a4fef603c520118cba3c
#
_entry.id   ae7b757c5762a4fef603c520118cba3c
#
_cell.length_a   1.000
_cell.length_b   1.000
_cell.length_c   1.000
_cell.angle_alpha   90.00
_cell.angle_beta   90.00
_cell.angle_gamma   90.00
#
_symmetry.space_group_name_H-M   'P 1'
#
loop_
_entity.id
_entity.type
_entity.pdbx_description
1 polymer ?
#
loop_
_entity_poly.entity_id
_entity_poly.type
_entity_poly.pdbx_seq_one_letter_code
_entity_poly.pdbx_strand_id
1 'polypeptide(L)'
;GTTVVPYNLFLQANAARDHWAGETDRRLALRSARTDTVLSVSLGGLITLAILSTAAVATLSRDAGMTAGMLANQLEPVLGPAGRHVFALGLGAAGLTSAVTAPLAAAYAVCGVLGLDDTLRGRAFRTVALAVVTVGTVFAATGARPLSLIVFAQAANGLMLPVIAATLLWLMN
;
A
#
# COMPACT_ATOMS: atom_id res chain seq x y z
N GLY A 1 -4.64 4.93 -6.68
CA GLY A 1 -3.75 3.78 -6.67
C GLY A 1 -2.95 3.57 -5.39
N THR A 2 -2.75 4.61 -4.57
CA THR A 2 -1.98 4.46 -3.32
C THR A 2 -2.82 3.93 -2.15
N THR A 3 -4.11 4.14 -2.16
CA THR A 3 -5.01 3.79 -1.05
C THR A 3 -5.61 2.40 -1.20
N VAL A 4 -5.84 1.96 -2.42
CA VAL A 4 -6.40 0.64 -2.71
C VAL A 4 -5.49 -0.06 -3.72
N VAL A 5 -4.83 -1.10 -3.26
CA VAL A 5 -3.98 -1.95 -4.10
C VAL A 5 -4.59 -3.36 -4.10
N PRO A 6 -4.64 -4.05 -5.25
CA PRO A 6 -5.29 -5.36 -5.35
C PRO A 6 -4.89 -6.37 -4.27
N TYR A 7 -3.63 -6.44 -3.94
CA TYR A 7 -3.14 -7.37 -2.92
C TYR A 7 -3.59 -7.00 -1.49
N ASN A 8 -3.90 -5.73 -1.22
CA ASN A 8 -4.43 -5.32 0.09
C ASN A 8 -5.81 -5.89 0.37
N LEU A 9 -6.59 -6.22 -0.67
CA LEU A 9 -7.88 -6.90 -0.49
C LEU A 9 -7.70 -8.28 0.13
N PHE A 10 -6.70 -9.04 -0.32
CA PHE A 10 -6.36 -10.34 0.27
C PHE A 10 -5.83 -10.20 1.70
N LEU A 11 -4.95 -9.22 1.93
CA LEU A 11 -4.43 -8.95 3.27
C LEU A 11 -5.55 -8.56 4.23
N GLN A 12 -6.46 -7.67 3.83
CA GLN A 12 -7.59 -7.24 4.65
C GLN A 12 -8.60 -8.36 4.88
N ALA A 13 -8.88 -9.17 3.86
CA ALA A 13 -9.77 -10.32 4.01
C ALA A 13 -9.23 -11.33 5.02
N ASN A 14 -7.93 -11.64 4.97
CA ASN A 14 -7.30 -12.55 5.93
C ASN A 14 -7.21 -11.93 7.32
N ALA A 15 -6.83 -10.66 7.44
CA ALA A 15 -6.80 -9.95 8.71
C ALA A 15 -8.19 -9.87 9.37
N ALA A 16 -9.24 -9.61 8.59
CA ALA A 16 -10.61 -9.62 9.08
C ALA A 16 -11.03 -11.02 9.53
N ARG A 17 -10.69 -12.06 8.76
CA ARG A 17 -10.97 -13.45 9.14
C ARG A 17 -10.31 -13.81 10.47
N ASP A 18 -9.02 -13.49 10.62
CA ASP A 18 -8.26 -13.84 11.82
C ASP A 18 -8.68 -13.02 13.05
N HIS A 19 -9.02 -11.76 12.86
CA HIS A 19 -9.43 -10.88 13.95
C HIS A 19 -10.84 -11.20 14.47
N TRP A 20 -11.75 -11.60 13.58
CA TRP A 20 -13.15 -11.85 13.91
C TRP A 20 -13.51 -13.34 14.03
N ALA A 21 -12.54 -14.25 13.89
CA ALA A 21 -12.76 -15.70 13.98
C ALA A 21 -13.35 -16.18 15.31
N GLY A 22 -13.16 -15.41 16.40
CA GLY A 22 -13.66 -15.71 17.75
C GLY A 22 -14.89 -14.91 18.18
N GLU A 23 -15.39 -13.98 17.35
CA GLU A 23 -16.50 -13.10 17.74
C GLU A 23 -17.85 -13.80 17.51
N THR A 24 -18.63 -13.92 18.59
CA THR A 24 -19.93 -14.60 18.56
C THR A 24 -21.04 -13.70 18.01
N ASP A 25 -20.89 -12.37 18.14
CA ASP A 25 -21.86 -11.39 17.64
C ASP A 25 -21.45 -10.81 16.28
N ARG A 26 -21.95 -11.44 15.23
CA ARG A 26 -21.71 -11.05 13.85
C ARG A 26 -22.10 -9.59 13.53
N ARG A 27 -23.12 -9.04 14.23
CA ARG A 27 -23.55 -7.64 13.99
C ARG A 27 -22.55 -6.65 14.56
N LEU A 28 -22.01 -6.96 15.72
CA LEU A 28 -20.99 -6.14 16.37
C LEU A 28 -19.69 -6.16 15.57
N ALA A 29 -19.27 -7.35 15.11
CA ALA A 29 -18.11 -7.52 14.24
C ALA A 29 -18.22 -6.71 12.95
N LEU A 30 -19.35 -6.79 12.24
CA LEU A 30 -19.60 -6.03 11.03
C LEU A 30 -19.61 -4.51 11.24
N ARG A 31 -20.21 -4.05 12.35
CA ARG A 31 -20.25 -2.62 12.69
C ARG A 31 -18.85 -2.08 12.98
N SER A 32 -18.05 -2.81 13.73
CA SER A 32 -16.68 -2.42 14.05
C SER A 32 -15.78 -2.43 12.80
N ALA A 33 -15.85 -3.48 11.99
CA ALA A 33 -15.13 -3.57 10.73
C ALA A 33 -15.50 -2.43 9.76
N ARG A 34 -16.80 -2.09 9.66
CA ARG A 34 -17.26 -0.96 8.84
C ARG A 34 -16.74 0.38 9.37
N THR A 35 -16.76 0.59 10.67
CA THR A 35 -16.27 1.84 11.27
C THR A 35 -14.77 1.99 11.05
N ASP A 36 -14.01 0.92 11.27
CA ASP A 36 -12.57 0.89 11.03
C ASP A 36 -12.24 1.18 9.56
N THR A 37 -12.94 0.52 8.63
CA THR A 37 -12.76 0.75 7.19
C THR A 37 -13.09 2.20 6.80
N VAL A 38 -14.22 2.74 7.27
CA VAL A 38 -14.62 4.12 6.95
C VAL A 38 -13.61 5.12 7.49
N LEU A 39 -13.16 4.97 8.73
CA LEU A 39 -12.16 5.85 9.33
C LEU A 39 -10.82 5.76 8.60
N SER A 40 -10.34 4.57 8.33
CA SER A 40 -9.06 4.34 7.64
C SER A 40 -9.07 4.88 6.21
N VAL A 41 -10.12 4.61 5.44
CA VAL A 41 -10.26 5.11 4.06
C VAL A 41 -10.46 6.62 4.03
N SER A 42 -11.24 7.20 4.93
CA SER A 42 -11.43 8.65 5.01
C SER A 42 -10.14 9.37 5.36
N LEU A 43 -9.41 8.88 6.37
CA LEU A 43 -8.14 9.46 6.77
C LEU A 43 -7.09 9.34 5.65
N GLY A 44 -6.98 8.15 5.04
CA GLY A 44 -6.10 7.92 3.89
C GLY A 44 -6.46 8.79 2.69
N GLY A 45 -7.76 8.99 2.43
CA GLY A 45 -8.25 9.88 1.38
C GLY A 45 -7.88 11.35 1.63
N LEU A 46 -8.04 11.82 2.86
CA LEU A 46 -7.63 13.19 3.25
C LEU A 46 -6.13 13.42 3.08
N ILE A 47 -5.30 12.46 3.52
CA ILE A 47 -3.85 12.51 3.33
C ILE A 47 -3.50 12.53 1.83
N THR A 48 -4.15 11.69 1.03
CA THR A 48 -3.94 11.66 -0.43
C THR A 48 -4.32 12.98 -1.08
N LEU A 49 -5.44 13.59 -0.69
CA LEU A 49 -5.86 14.91 -1.18
C LEU A 49 -4.85 15.99 -0.80
N ALA A 50 -4.34 15.97 0.43
CA ALA A 50 -3.31 16.90 0.87
C ALA A 50 -2.02 16.78 0.05
N ILE A 51 -1.57 15.54 -0.22
CA ILE A 51 -0.40 15.26 -1.07
C ILE A 51 -0.64 15.75 -2.50
N LEU A 52 -1.81 15.46 -3.09
CA LEU A 52 -2.16 15.90 -4.43
C LEU A 52 -2.22 17.42 -4.53
N SER A 53 -2.78 18.08 -3.54
CA SER A 53 -2.87 19.55 -3.50
C SER A 53 -1.49 20.20 -3.44
N THR A 54 -0.59 19.69 -2.59
CA THR A 54 0.81 20.16 -2.52
C THR A 54 1.56 19.89 -3.81
N ALA A 55 1.39 18.71 -4.40
CA ALA A 55 2.02 18.37 -5.67
C ALA A 55 1.52 19.24 -6.83
N ALA A 56 0.21 19.54 -6.89
CA ALA A 56 -0.36 20.39 -7.93
C ALA A 56 0.21 21.82 -7.91
N VAL A 57 0.39 22.40 -6.72
CA VAL A 57 1.02 23.73 -6.57
C VAL A 57 2.48 23.71 -7.01
N ALA A 58 3.18 22.62 -6.75
CA ALA A 58 4.60 22.49 -7.06
C ALA A 58 4.87 22.21 -8.55
N THR A 59 3.99 21.48 -9.26
CA THR A 59 4.14 21.18 -10.70
C THR A 59 3.85 22.38 -11.60
N LEU A 60 3.15 23.37 -11.10
CA LEU A 60 3.02 24.66 -11.80
C LEU A 60 4.36 25.40 -11.94
N SER A 61 5.41 24.92 -11.31
CA SER A 61 6.72 25.57 -11.27
C SER A 61 7.85 24.81 -11.98
N ARG A 62 7.59 23.95 -13.01
CA ARG A 62 8.60 23.46 -14.00
C ARG A 62 8.99 21.99 -14.07
N ASP A 63 9.20 21.60 -15.26
CA ASP A 63 10.03 20.69 -16.14
C ASP A 63 11.23 19.88 -15.59
N ALA A 64 11.48 19.81 -14.31
CA ALA A 64 12.56 19.00 -13.75
C ALA A 64 11.99 17.69 -13.19
N GLY A 65 12.51 16.57 -13.64
CA GLY A 65 12.09 15.24 -13.17
C GLY A 65 12.00 15.16 -11.67
N MET A 66 10.84 14.73 -11.15
CA MET A 66 10.57 14.65 -9.71
C MET A 66 11.60 13.78 -8.99
N THR A 67 12.31 14.38 -8.05
CA THR A 67 13.21 13.68 -7.14
C THR A 67 12.66 13.76 -5.72
N ALA A 68 13.03 12.81 -4.86
CA ALA A 68 12.66 12.83 -3.44
C ALA A 68 13.12 14.12 -2.74
N GLY A 69 14.26 14.68 -3.16
CA GLY A 69 14.77 15.95 -2.65
C GLY A 69 13.87 17.15 -3.01
N MET A 70 13.32 17.18 -4.22
CA MET A 70 12.37 18.21 -4.63
C MET A 70 11.07 18.14 -3.83
N LEU A 71 10.56 16.94 -3.58
CA LEU A 71 9.37 16.74 -2.75
C LEU A 71 9.61 17.21 -1.31
N ALA A 72 10.81 16.97 -0.77
CA ALA A 72 11.18 17.47 0.56
C ALA A 72 11.23 19.00 0.63
N ASN A 73 11.76 19.64 -0.41
CA ASN A 73 11.85 21.11 -0.48
C ASN A 73 10.48 21.79 -0.63
N GLN A 74 9.46 21.09 -1.14
CA GLN A 74 8.09 21.61 -1.23
C GLN A 74 7.43 21.81 0.14
N LEU A 75 7.89 21.12 1.17
CA LEU A 75 7.39 21.27 2.53
C LEU A 75 8.08 22.41 3.31
N GLU A 76 9.19 22.91 2.79
CA GLU A 76 9.95 23.98 3.45
C GLU A 76 9.16 25.26 3.68
N PRO A 77 8.32 25.76 2.73
CA PRO A 77 7.50 26.95 2.96
C PRO A 77 6.47 26.80 4.09
N VAL A 78 6.04 25.56 4.40
CA VAL A 78 5.01 25.28 5.41
C VAL A 78 5.63 24.89 6.75
N LEU A 79 6.68 24.10 6.74
CA LEU A 79 7.30 23.51 7.93
C LEU A 79 8.70 24.08 8.24
N GLY A 80 9.18 25.02 7.43
CA GLY A 80 10.53 25.54 7.55
C GLY A 80 11.60 24.46 7.35
N PRO A 81 12.82 24.62 7.89
CA PRO A 81 13.92 23.67 7.75
C PRO A 81 13.60 22.27 8.29
N ALA A 82 12.62 22.14 9.18
CA ALA A 82 12.17 20.85 9.71
C ALA A 82 11.43 20.01 8.66
N GLY A 83 10.85 20.61 7.62
CA GLY A 83 10.08 19.94 6.59
C GLY A 83 10.86 18.81 5.91
N ARG A 84 12.14 19.04 5.64
CA ARG A 84 13.02 18.03 5.03
C ARG A 84 13.22 16.80 5.91
N HIS A 85 13.38 16.99 7.21
CA HIS A 85 13.57 15.88 8.17
C HIS A 85 12.28 15.12 8.39
N VAL A 86 11.15 15.81 8.51
CA VAL A 86 9.82 15.20 8.64
C VAL A 86 9.49 14.37 7.40
N PHE A 87 9.77 14.90 6.21
CA PHE A 87 9.59 14.15 4.96
C PHE A 87 10.47 12.89 4.90
N ALA A 88 11.76 13.01 5.24
CA ALA A 88 12.68 11.88 5.23
C ALA A 88 12.25 10.78 6.21
N LEU A 89 11.81 11.15 7.42
CA LEU A 89 11.27 10.22 8.41
C LEU A 89 9.98 9.55 7.91
N GLY A 90 9.06 10.32 7.33
CA GLY A 90 7.83 9.80 6.75
C GLY A 90 8.09 8.83 5.61
N LEU A 91 9.00 9.17 4.70
CA LEU A 91 9.39 8.31 3.59
C LEU A 91 10.07 7.02 4.08
N GLY A 92 10.95 7.13 5.06
CA GLY A 92 11.60 5.99 5.69
C GLY A 92 10.60 5.06 6.38
N ALA A 93 9.68 5.61 7.16
CA ALA A 93 8.62 4.84 7.82
C ALA A 93 7.70 4.15 6.79
N ALA A 94 7.31 4.85 5.72
CA ALA A 94 6.51 4.27 4.64
C ALA A 94 7.26 3.14 3.93
N GLY A 95 8.55 3.33 3.66
CA GLY A 95 9.40 2.30 3.05
C GLY A 95 9.52 1.05 3.92
N LEU A 96 9.75 1.21 5.22
CA LEU A 96 9.82 0.10 6.17
C LEU A 96 8.48 -0.66 6.25
N THR A 97 7.38 0.06 6.37
CA THR A 97 6.04 -0.54 6.41
C THR A 97 5.75 -1.34 5.12
N SER A 98 6.07 -0.77 3.97
CA SER A 98 5.88 -1.43 2.68
C SER A 98 6.78 -2.65 2.50
N ALA A 99 8.02 -2.60 3.00
CA ALA A 99 8.97 -3.71 2.94
C ALA A 99 8.47 -4.94 3.72
N VAL A 100 7.66 -4.74 4.74
CA VAL A 100 7.03 -5.84 5.51
C VAL A 100 5.69 -6.24 4.89
N THR A 101 4.85 -5.27 4.56
CA THR A 101 3.46 -5.51 4.16
C THR A 101 3.36 -6.15 2.76
N ALA A 102 4.19 -5.72 1.81
CA ALA A 102 4.12 -6.22 0.44
C ALA A 102 4.47 -7.72 0.31
N PRO A 103 5.55 -8.24 0.93
CA PRO A 103 5.83 -9.67 0.93
C PRO A 103 4.75 -10.50 1.61
N LEU A 104 4.19 -10.01 2.72
CA LEU A 104 3.10 -10.70 3.42
C LEU A 104 1.85 -10.78 2.55
N ALA A 105 1.45 -9.66 1.96
CA ALA A 105 0.27 -9.61 1.09
C ALA A 105 0.43 -10.51 -0.15
N ALA A 106 1.61 -10.53 -0.77
CA ALA A 106 1.90 -11.42 -1.88
C ALA A 106 1.84 -12.90 -1.46
N ALA A 107 2.39 -13.24 -0.28
CA ALA A 107 2.34 -14.59 0.25
C ALA A 107 0.89 -15.05 0.53
N TYR A 108 0.07 -14.22 1.15
CA TYR A 108 -1.36 -14.49 1.35
C TYR A 108 -2.09 -14.70 0.02
N ALA A 109 -1.85 -13.83 -0.97
CA ALA A 109 -2.49 -13.95 -2.27
C ALA A 109 -2.10 -15.24 -2.99
N VAL A 110 -0.82 -15.56 -3.05
CA VAL A 110 -0.32 -16.77 -3.73
C VAL A 110 -0.77 -18.05 -3.02
N CYS A 111 -0.61 -18.12 -1.70
CA CYS A 111 -1.03 -19.29 -0.93
C CYS A 111 -2.55 -19.47 -0.98
N GLY A 112 -3.34 -18.40 -0.91
CA GLY A 112 -4.78 -18.45 -1.01
C GLY A 112 -5.27 -18.94 -2.37
N VAL A 113 -4.66 -18.45 -3.47
CA VAL A 113 -5.03 -18.91 -4.83
C VAL A 113 -4.63 -20.35 -5.09
N LEU A 114 -3.47 -20.79 -4.58
CA LEU A 114 -2.96 -22.15 -4.77
C LEU A 114 -3.52 -23.15 -3.76
N GLY A 115 -4.34 -22.72 -2.80
CA GLY A 115 -4.86 -23.58 -1.73
C GLY A 115 -3.77 -24.14 -0.81
N LEU A 116 -2.65 -23.42 -0.67
CA LEU A 116 -1.55 -23.79 0.21
C LEU A 116 -1.77 -23.26 1.63
N ASP A 117 -0.98 -23.79 2.58
CA ASP A 117 -1.00 -23.30 3.96
C ASP A 117 -0.62 -21.80 4.00
N ASP A 118 -1.62 -20.97 4.35
CA ASP A 118 -1.53 -19.51 4.43
C ASP A 118 -1.08 -19.01 5.82
N THR A 119 -0.67 -19.92 6.70
CA THR A 119 -0.14 -19.53 8.00
C THR A 119 1.26 -18.93 7.88
N LEU A 120 1.57 -17.94 8.72
CA LEU A 120 2.88 -17.28 8.78
C LEU A 120 4.05 -18.25 9.03
N ARG A 121 3.76 -19.46 9.56
CA ARG A 121 4.73 -20.52 9.81
C ARG A 121 4.84 -21.52 8.65
N GLY A 122 3.92 -21.47 7.70
CA GLY A 122 3.92 -22.34 6.53
C GLY A 122 5.18 -22.17 5.68
N ARG A 123 5.75 -23.30 5.20
CA ARG A 123 6.95 -23.25 4.35
C ARG A 123 6.68 -22.52 3.05
N ALA A 124 5.52 -22.79 2.41
CA ALA A 124 5.12 -22.13 1.18
C ALA A 124 5.01 -20.61 1.37
N PHE A 125 4.32 -20.18 2.43
CA PHE A 125 4.18 -18.76 2.77
C PHE A 125 5.52 -18.05 2.92
N ARG A 126 6.43 -18.62 3.70
CA ARG A 126 7.77 -18.07 3.93
C ARG A 126 8.61 -18.03 2.65
N THR A 127 8.49 -19.06 1.80
CA THR A 127 9.21 -19.10 0.53
C THR A 127 8.74 -17.98 -0.40
N VAL A 128 7.44 -17.77 -0.53
CA VAL A 128 6.90 -16.66 -1.34
C VAL A 128 7.32 -15.31 -0.78
N ALA A 129 7.17 -15.10 0.52
CA ALA A 129 7.56 -13.83 1.16
C ALA A 129 9.06 -13.55 0.96
N LEU A 130 9.93 -14.54 1.16
CA LEU A 130 11.36 -14.40 0.94
C LEU A 130 11.70 -14.14 -0.53
N ALA A 131 11.03 -14.80 -1.47
CA ALA A 131 11.23 -14.57 -2.90
C ALA A 131 10.91 -13.11 -3.27
N VAL A 132 9.81 -12.56 -2.76
CA VAL A 132 9.44 -11.16 -3.00
C VAL A 132 10.47 -10.19 -2.43
N VAL A 133 10.93 -10.42 -1.20
CA VAL A 133 12.00 -9.60 -0.57
C VAL A 133 13.29 -9.68 -1.38
N THR A 134 13.69 -10.89 -1.78
CA THR A 134 14.93 -11.10 -2.54
C THR A 134 14.87 -10.39 -3.89
N VAL A 135 13.78 -10.56 -4.65
CA VAL A 135 13.57 -9.87 -5.92
C VAL A 135 13.60 -8.35 -5.74
N GLY A 136 12.89 -7.83 -4.72
CA GLY A 136 12.90 -6.40 -4.40
C GLY A 136 14.29 -5.87 -4.06
N THR A 137 15.05 -6.64 -3.28
CA THR A 137 16.43 -6.28 -2.90
C THR A 137 17.38 -6.27 -4.11
N VAL A 138 17.26 -7.28 -4.98
CA VAL A 138 18.06 -7.34 -6.22
C VAL A 138 17.75 -6.14 -7.11
N PHE A 139 16.46 -5.82 -7.30
CA PHE A 139 16.08 -4.61 -8.06
C PHE A 139 16.60 -3.33 -7.42
N ALA A 140 16.53 -3.20 -6.12
CA ALA A 140 17.08 -2.04 -5.42
C ALA A 140 18.61 -1.92 -5.61
N ALA A 141 19.32 -3.06 -5.62
CA ALA A 141 20.77 -3.10 -5.84
C ALA A 141 21.20 -2.71 -7.27
N THR A 142 20.33 -2.83 -8.27
CA THR A 142 20.63 -2.41 -9.66
C THR A 142 20.71 -0.90 -9.85
N GLY A 143 20.39 -0.10 -8.82
CA GLY A 143 20.35 1.35 -8.91
C GLY A 143 19.21 1.90 -9.76
N ALA A 144 18.19 1.09 -10.04
CA ALA A 144 16.98 1.53 -10.73
C ALA A 144 16.34 2.70 -9.98
N ARG A 145 15.85 3.70 -10.73
CA ARG A 145 15.21 4.88 -10.13
C ARG A 145 13.91 4.47 -9.43
N PRO A 146 13.82 4.58 -8.09
CA PRO A 146 12.66 4.09 -7.34
C PRO A 146 11.34 4.72 -7.80
N LEU A 147 11.35 6.02 -8.14
CA LEU A 147 10.16 6.73 -8.59
C LEU A 147 9.57 6.14 -9.87
N SER A 148 10.39 5.80 -10.86
CA SER A 148 9.91 5.22 -12.11
C SER A 148 9.26 3.86 -11.90
N LEU A 149 9.83 3.03 -11.02
CA LEU A 149 9.24 1.74 -10.64
C LEU A 149 7.92 1.90 -9.90
N ILE A 150 7.83 2.88 -9.00
CA ILE A 150 6.60 3.19 -8.27
C ILE A 150 5.51 3.64 -9.24
N VAL A 151 5.81 4.56 -10.16
CA VAL A 151 4.85 5.06 -11.15
C VAL A 151 4.35 3.92 -12.04
N PHE A 152 5.24 3.07 -12.54
CA PHE A 152 4.87 1.91 -13.33
C PHE A 152 3.97 0.94 -12.57
N ALA A 153 4.34 0.60 -11.33
CA ALA A 153 3.54 -0.27 -10.47
C ALA A 153 2.16 0.32 -10.17
N GLN A 154 2.08 1.63 -9.93
CA GLN A 154 0.81 2.31 -9.67
C GLN A 154 -0.09 2.40 -10.91
N ALA A 155 0.49 2.58 -12.09
CA ALA A 155 -0.25 2.53 -13.35
C ALA A 155 -0.84 1.13 -13.58
N ALA A 156 -0.04 0.08 -13.38
CA ALA A 156 -0.51 -1.31 -13.47
C ALA A 156 -1.64 -1.60 -12.46
N ASN A 157 -1.48 -1.19 -11.21
CA ASN A 157 -2.51 -1.32 -10.18
C ASN A 157 -3.80 -0.57 -10.54
N GLY A 158 -3.68 0.65 -11.08
CA GLY A 158 -4.81 1.45 -11.53
C GLY A 158 -5.62 0.78 -12.64
N LEU A 159 -4.94 0.08 -13.56
CA LEU A 159 -5.59 -0.69 -14.62
C LEU A 159 -6.28 -1.97 -14.10
N MET A 160 -5.73 -2.60 -13.07
CA MET A 160 -6.30 -3.81 -12.47
C MET A 160 -7.52 -3.53 -11.57
N LEU A 161 -7.59 -2.37 -10.93
CA LEU A 161 -8.66 -2.04 -9.99
C LEU A 161 -10.08 -2.14 -10.57
N PRO A 162 -10.40 -1.60 -11.77
CA PRO A 162 -11.73 -1.73 -12.36
C PRO A 162 -12.13 -3.19 -12.62
N VAL A 163 -11.17 -4.02 -13.05
CA VAL A 163 -11.41 -5.44 -13.32
C VAL A 163 -11.75 -6.18 -12.03
N ILE A 164 -10.97 -5.93 -10.97
CA ILE A 164 -11.21 -6.54 -9.66
C ILE A 164 -12.54 -6.05 -9.07
N ALA A 165 -12.82 -4.75 -9.15
CA ALA A 165 -14.09 -4.21 -8.67
C ALA A 165 -15.29 -4.81 -9.41
N ALA A 166 -15.22 -4.93 -10.74
CA ALA A 166 -16.27 -5.57 -11.55
C ALA A 166 -16.46 -7.05 -11.17
N THR A 167 -15.34 -7.78 -10.97
CA THR A 167 -15.38 -9.20 -10.56
C THR A 167 -16.01 -9.36 -9.18
N LEU A 168 -15.64 -8.51 -8.22
CA LEU A 168 -16.23 -8.55 -6.87
C LEU A 168 -17.73 -8.22 -6.91
N LEU A 169 -18.13 -7.20 -7.66
CA LEU A 169 -19.55 -6.86 -7.82
C LEU A 169 -20.33 -8.01 -8.46
N TRP A 170 -19.76 -8.68 -9.45
CA TRP A 170 -20.38 -9.84 -10.10
C TRP A 170 -20.52 -11.04 -9.15
N LEU A 171 -19.52 -11.29 -8.31
CA LEU A 171 -19.56 -12.37 -7.31
C LEU A 171 -20.53 -12.11 -6.15
N MET A 172 -20.79 -10.83 -5.84
CA MET A 172 -21.65 -10.44 -4.73
C MET A 172 -23.13 -10.31 -5.13
N ASN A 173 -23.45 -10.32 -6.41
CA ASN A 173 -24.81 -10.17 -6.97
C ASN A 173 -25.35 -11.52 -7.45
#